data_efa17e1e555dab1c3d0ada0de4b3d5f9
#
_entry.id   efa17e1e555dab1c3d0ada0de4b3d5f9
#
_cell.length_a   1.000
_cell.length_b   1.000
_cell.length_c   1.000
_cell.angle_alpha   90.00
_cell.angle_beta   90.00
_cell.angle_gamma   90.00
#
_symmetry.space_group_name_H-M   'P 1'
#
loop_
_entity.id
_entity.type
_entity.pdbx_description
1 polymer ?
#
loop_
_entity_poly.entity_id
_entity_poly.type
_entity_poly.pdbx_seq_one_letter_code
_entity_poly.pdbx_strand_id
1 'polypeptide(L)'
;MKIIYIHGATASERSFAFIQQSIRSAEPIYLNYNKATTAEQNLIDMRKVLDTVQEPFAIIAHSLGGVYATYIQNEYQTTGVVSLATPFGGSELATWGSIFNPHYQLFKDISPSSSFIRNSKKIDIQCPWIQMVTTVGDVPWINGTNDGIVTRSSMMCRRDVEYMEIDRNHYEIVLSQRVVDIIKNIVYK
;
A
#
# COMPACT_ATOMS: atom_id res chain seq x y z
N MET A 1 18.99 6.19 7.62
CA MET A 1 18.04 6.01 6.49
C MET A 1 16.64 6.15 7.02
N LYS A 2 15.78 6.84 6.27
CA LYS A 2 14.36 7.04 6.62
C LYS A 2 13.49 6.01 5.90
N ILE A 3 12.42 5.57 6.56
CA ILE A 3 11.39 4.71 5.98
C ILE A 3 10.04 5.38 6.14
N ILE A 4 9.38 5.59 5.02
CA ILE A 4 8.01 6.09 4.97
C ILE A 4 7.05 4.90 5.08
N TYR A 5 6.12 4.97 6.02
CA TYR A 5 5.07 3.96 6.22
C TYR A 5 3.71 4.51 5.82
N ILE A 6 2.99 3.79 4.94
CA ILE A 6 1.65 4.17 4.47
C ILE A 6 0.69 3.01 4.71
N HIS A 7 -0.21 3.15 5.67
CA HIS A 7 -1.10 2.07 6.12
C HIS A 7 -2.28 1.79 5.16
N GLY A 8 -3.00 0.72 5.40
CA GLY A 8 -4.20 0.35 4.64
C GLY A 8 -5.45 1.14 5.05
N ALA A 9 -6.52 1.00 4.27
CA ALA A 9 -7.76 1.76 4.36
C ALA A 9 -8.42 1.80 5.75
N THR A 10 -8.46 0.68 6.44
CA THR A 10 -9.09 0.53 7.76
C THR A 10 -8.08 0.45 8.91
N ALA A 11 -6.79 0.65 8.61
CA ALA A 11 -5.68 0.53 9.54
C ALA A 11 -5.20 1.90 10.09
N SER A 12 -4.09 1.88 10.79
CA SER A 12 -3.30 3.03 11.21
C SER A 12 -1.82 2.66 11.18
N GLU A 13 -0.94 3.59 11.53
CA GLU A 13 0.51 3.37 11.67
C GLU A 13 0.84 2.17 12.57
N ARG A 14 -0.02 1.85 13.54
CA ARG A 14 0.18 0.72 14.46
C ARG A 14 0.22 -0.63 13.78
N SER A 15 -0.36 -0.76 12.58
CA SER A 15 -0.30 -2.01 11.81
C SER A 15 1.13 -2.40 11.44
N PHE A 16 2.05 -1.45 11.39
CA PHE A 16 3.48 -1.70 11.09
C PHE A 16 4.34 -1.97 12.32
N ALA A 17 3.78 -2.03 13.53
CA ALA A 17 4.57 -2.17 14.76
C ALA A 17 5.52 -3.37 14.74
N PHE A 18 5.10 -4.52 14.20
CA PHE A 18 5.94 -5.71 14.07
C PHE A 18 7.13 -5.49 13.11
N ILE A 19 6.86 -4.92 11.94
CA ILE A 19 7.90 -4.60 10.94
C ILE A 19 8.87 -3.57 11.52
N GLN A 20 8.35 -2.48 12.09
CA GLN A 20 9.16 -1.41 12.66
C GLN A 20 10.06 -1.88 13.80
N GLN A 21 9.55 -2.69 14.72
CA GLN A 21 10.35 -3.27 15.82
C GLN A 21 11.51 -4.13 15.31
N SER A 22 11.35 -4.70 14.12
CA SER A 22 12.36 -5.55 13.49
C SER A 22 13.39 -4.76 12.69
N ILE A 23 13.13 -3.47 12.38
CA ILE A 23 13.98 -2.58 11.56
C ILE A 23 14.32 -1.30 12.36
N ARG A 24 14.86 -1.49 13.58
CA ARG A 24 15.08 -0.41 14.56
C ARG A 24 16.12 0.65 14.14
N SER A 25 17.00 0.35 13.19
CA SER A 25 18.05 1.27 12.74
C SER A 25 17.57 2.32 11.74
N ALA A 26 16.34 2.22 11.26
CA ALA A 26 15.74 3.20 10.36
C ALA A 26 14.77 4.12 11.11
N GLU A 27 14.79 5.40 10.77
CA GLU A 27 13.86 6.39 11.30
C GLU A 27 12.51 6.27 10.61
N PRO A 28 11.40 5.97 11.33
CA PRO A 28 10.08 5.85 10.75
C PRO A 28 9.41 7.20 10.56
N ILE A 29 8.80 7.41 9.41
CA ILE A 29 7.87 8.51 9.14
C ILE A 29 6.53 7.91 8.69
N TYR A 30 5.44 8.33 9.31
CA TYR A 30 4.13 7.79 9.02
C TYR A 30 3.30 8.79 8.21
N LEU A 31 2.83 8.38 7.05
CA LEU A 31 1.86 9.14 6.28
C LEU A 31 0.45 8.66 6.63
N ASN A 32 -0.12 9.31 7.60
CA ASN A 32 -1.52 9.08 7.98
C ASN A 32 -2.45 9.89 7.08
N TYR A 33 -3.66 9.40 6.87
CA TYR A 33 -4.65 10.04 6.02
C TYR A 33 -6.07 9.96 6.58
N ASN A 34 -6.91 10.90 6.17
CA ASN A 34 -8.29 11.01 6.62
C ASN A 34 -9.22 10.19 5.70
N LYS A 35 -9.96 9.26 6.27
CA LYS A 35 -10.89 8.37 5.55
C LYS A 35 -12.13 9.08 5.00
N ALA A 36 -12.44 10.25 5.52
CA ALA A 36 -13.61 11.05 5.12
C ALA A 36 -13.30 12.05 4.00
N THR A 37 -12.02 12.30 3.71
CA THR A 37 -11.59 13.19 2.60
C THR A 37 -11.24 12.39 1.36
N THR A 38 -11.12 13.08 0.21
CA THR A 38 -10.72 12.45 -1.05
C THR A 38 -9.27 11.98 -1.03
N ALA A 39 -8.94 11.00 -1.88
CA ALA A 39 -7.58 10.53 -2.04
C ALA A 39 -6.63 11.65 -2.50
N GLU A 40 -7.10 12.56 -3.35
CA GLU A 40 -6.34 13.71 -3.82
C GLU A 40 -6.00 14.67 -2.68
N GLN A 41 -6.95 14.95 -1.78
CA GLN A 41 -6.68 15.80 -0.61
C GLN A 41 -5.67 15.12 0.34
N ASN A 42 -5.81 13.82 0.56
CA ASN A 42 -4.85 13.05 1.34
C ASN A 42 -3.43 13.10 0.73
N LEU A 43 -3.29 13.02 -0.60
CA LEU A 43 -2.00 13.19 -1.27
C LEU A 43 -1.39 14.57 -1.03
N ILE A 44 -2.21 15.63 -1.07
CA ILE A 44 -1.73 16.99 -0.74
C ILE A 44 -1.17 17.04 0.68
N ASP A 45 -1.85 16.43 1.64
CA ASP A 45 -1.41 16.44 3.04
C ASP A 45 -0.17 15.56 3.26
N MET A 46 -0.07 14.41 2.57
CA MET A 46 1.13 13.58 2.56
C MET A 46 2.35 14.31 2.00
N ARG A 47 2.18 15.07 0.90
CA ARG A 47 3.25 15.88 0.31
C ARG A 47 3.79 16.92 1.27
N LYS A 48 2.93 17.60 2.05
CA LYS A 48 3.38 18.55 3.09
C LYS A 48 4.33 17.91 4.11
N VAL A 49 4.09 16.66 4.46
CA VAL A 49 5.01 15.91 5.34
C VAL A 49 6.29 15.58 4.60
N LEU A 50 6.20 15.06 3.37
CA LEU A 50 7.36 14.65 2.58
C LEU A 50 8.26 15.82 2.17
N ASP A 51 7.72 17.02 1.96
CA ASP A 51 8.46 18.24 1.65
C ASP A 51 9.43 18.64 2.77
N THR A 52 9.22 18.13 3.99
CA THR A 52 10.16 18.31 5.11
C THR A 52 11.30 17.29 5.12
N VAL A 53 11.23 16.25 4.27
CA VAL A 53 12.20 15.15 4.23
C VAL A 53 13.23 15.42 3.15
N GLN A 54 14.44 15.80 3.55
CA GLN A 54 15.53 16.17 2.61
C GLN A 54 16.37 14.96 2.16
N GLU A 55 16.26 13.83 2.83
CA GLU A 55 17.09 12.65 2.60
C GLU A 55 16.34 11.62 1.74
N PRO A 56 17.06 10.81 0.95
CA PRO A 56 16.47 9.66 0.29
C PRO A 56 15.81 8.70 1.29
N PHE A 57 14.68 8.09 0.92
CA PHE A 57 13.93 7.20 1.78
C PHE A 57 13.38 5.99 1.01
N ALA A 58 13.13 4.91 1.73
CA ALA A 58 12.34 3.78 1.23
C ALA A 58 10.87 3.91 1.67
N ILE A 59 9.96 3.30 0.93
CA ILE A 59 8.53 3.25 1.28
C ILE A 59 8.12 1.82 1.61
N ILE A 60 7.46 1.63 2.75
CA ILE A 60 6.75 0.40 3.11
C ILE A 60 5.26 0.72 3.16
N ALA A 61 4.50 0.12 2.29
CA ALA A 61 3.09 0.41 2.15
C ALA A 61 2.22 -0.84 2.26
N HIS A 62 1.05 -0.72 2.87
CA HIS A 62 0.08 -1.81 2.95
C HIS A 62 -1.22 -1.43 2.27
N SER A 63 -1.77 -2.36 1.48
CA SER A 63 -3.10 -2.21 0.87
C SER A 63 -3.23 -0.89 0.11
N LEU A 64 -4.21 -0.04 0.41
CA LEU A 64 -4.39 1.29 -0.19
C LEU A 64 -3.13 2.16 -0.10
N GLY A 65 -2.33 2.00 0.94
CA GLY A 65 -1.05 2.70 1.08
C GLY A 65 -0.13 2.54 -0.11
N GLY A 66 -0.12 1.35 -0.76
CA GLY A 66 0.66 1.12 -1.97
C GLY A 66 0.12 1.88 -3.18
N VAL A 67 -1.19 2.14 -3.26
CA VAL A 67 -1.75 3.00 -4.30
C VAL A 67 -1.28 4.44 -4.10
N TYR A 68 -1.27 4.96 -2.86
CA TYR A 68 -0.70 6.27 -2.56
C TYR A 68 0.80 6.33 -2.91
N ALA A 69 1.55 5.28 -2.57
CA ALA A 69 2.97 5.19 -2.90
C ALA A 69 3.23 5.31 -4.42
N THR A 70 2.31 4.83 -5.27
CA THR A 70 2.43 4.99 -6.73
C THR A 70 2.50 6.45 -7.16
N TYR A 71 1.72 7.33 -6.52
CA TYR A 71 1.76 8.76 -6.82
C TYR A 71 3.00 9.46 -6.28
N ILE A 72 3.52 8.99 -5.15
CA ILE A 72 4.60 9.66 -4.40
C ILE A 72 5.98 9.31 -4.96
N GLN A 73 6.20 8.07 -5.40
CA GLN A 73 7.53 7.51 -5.64
C GLN A 73 8.35 8.25 -6.70
N ASN A 74 7.72 8.93 -7.65
CA ASN A 74 8.41 9.71 -8.69
C ASN A 74 8.66 11.18 -8.30
N GLU A 75 8.02 11.65 -7.24
CA GLU A 75 8.06 13.06 -6.83
C GLU A 75 9.22 13.33 -5.85
N TYR A 76 9.76 12.28 -5.23
CA TYR A 76 10.77 12.36 -4.18
C TYR A 76 11.92 11.38 -4.44
N GLN A 77 13.01 11.53 -3.70
CA GLN A 77 14.18 10.62 -3.80
C GLN A 77 13.87 9.26 -3.14
N THR A 78 12.99 8.49 -3.79
CA THR A 78 12.58 7.16 -3.31
C THR A 78 13.60 6.12 -3.74
N THR A 79 14.26 5.49 -2.78
CA THR A 79 15.27 4.45 -3.03
C THR A 79 14.66 3.10 -3.41
N GLY A 80 13.40 2.87 -3.03
CA GLY A 80 12.64 1.67 -3.38
C GLY A 80 11.35 1.58 -2.59
N VAL A 81 10.43 0.74 -3.07
CA VAL A 81 9.12 0.52 -2.45
C VAL A 81 8.91 -0.97 -2.20
N VAL A 82 8.46 -1.30 -1.00
CA VAL A 82 7.88 -2.60 -0.69
C VAL A 82 6.41 -2.40 -0.36
N SER A 83 5.55 -2.93 -1.23
CA SER A 83 4.12 -2.87 -1.01
C SER A 83 3.55 -4.24 -0.65
N LEU A 84 2.62 -4.26 0.29
CA LEU A 84 2.03 -5.45 0.87
C LEU A 84 0.55 -5.49 0.50
N ALA A 85 0.12 -6.50 -0.27
CA ALA A 85 -1.27 -6.72 -0.68
C ALA A 85 -1.94 -5.48 -1.32
N THR A 86 -1.20 -4.71 -2.11
CA THR A 86 -1.72 -3.48 -2.73
C THR A 86 -2.72 -3.77 -3.84
N PRO A 87 -3.92 -3.22 -3.80
CA PRO A 87 -4.94 -3.37 -4.85
C PRO A 87 -4.69 -2.40 -6.01
N PHE A 88 -3.68 -2.62 -6.83
CA PHE A 88 -3.43 -1.77 -8.01
C PHE A 88 -4.60 -1.74 -8.99
N GLY A 89 -5.40 -2.81 -9.01
CA GLY A 89 -6.65 -2.91 -9.78
C GLY A 89 -7.87 -2.27 -9.10
N GLY A 90 -7.72 -1.84 -7.85
CA GLY A 90 -8.82 -1.47 -6.97
C GLY A 90 -9.40 -2.68 -6.20
N SER A 91 -10.39 -2.44 -5.35
CA SER A 91 -11.08 -3.49 -4.60
C SER A 91 -12.58 -3.46 -4.88
N GLU A 92 -13.13 -4.60 -5.28
CA GLU A 92 -14.57 -4.75 -5.50
C GLU A 92 -15.36 -4.63 -4.18
N LEU A 93 -14.78 -5.07 -3.05
CA LEU A 93 -15.37 -4.88 -1.72
C LEU A 93 -15.54 -3.41 -1.35
N ALA A 94 -14.76 -2.52 -1.92
CA ALA A 94 -14.92 -1.09 -1.72
C ALA A 94 -16.26 -0.58 -2.26
N THR A 95 -16.79 -1.18 -3.31
CA THR A 95 -18.14 -0.86 -3.83
C THR A 95 -19.20 -1.18 -2.79
N TRP A 96 -19.12 -2.33 -2.14
CA TRP A 96 -20.02 -2.69 -1.03
C TRP A 96 -19.78 -1.80 0.19
N GLY A 97 -18.52 -1.53 0.54
CA GLY A 97 -18.15 -0.64 1.63
C GLY A 97 -18.73 0.76 1.47
N SER A 98 -18.79 1.30 0.26
CA SER A 98 -19.37 2.62 -0.03
C SER A 98 -20.90 2.67 0.15
N ILE A 99 -21.58 1.53 -0.02
CA ILE A 99 -23.03 1.42 0.22
C ILE A 99 -23.33 1.43 1.72
N PHE A 100 -22.55 0.68 2.51
CA PHE A 100 -22.79 0.56 3.97
C PHE A 100 -22.18 1.70 4.80
N ASN A 101 -21.15 2.37 4.28
CA ASN A 101 -20.48 3.50 4.92
C ASN A 101 -20.28 4.67 3.94
N PRO A 102 -21.36 5.35 3.52
CA PRO A 102 -21.30 6.40 2.50
C PRO A 102 -20.49 7.63 2.92
N HIS A 103 -20.21 7.79 4.23
CA HIS A 103 -19.37 8.85 4.78
C HIS A 103 -17.87 8.64 4.58
N TYR A 104 -17.44 7.42 4.23
CA TYR A 104 -16.04 7.16 3.94
C TYR A 104 -15.78 7.30 2.43
N GLN A 105 -15.30 8.47 2.05
CA GLN A 105 -14.91 8.79 0.67
C GLN A 105 -13.86 7.79 0.13
N LEU A 106 -13.02 7.32 1.02
CA LEU A 106 -12.02 6.28 0.80
C LEU A 106 -12.54 5.05 0.03
N PHE A 107 -13.74 4.55 0.35
CA PHE A 107 -14.29 3.38 -0.35
C PHE A 107 -14.64 3.70 -1.80
N LYS A 108 -15.03 4.93 -2.10
CA LYS A 108 -15.27 5.36 -3.48
C LYS A 108 -13.96 5.45 -4.26
N ASP A 109 -12.91 5.99 -3.62
CA ASP A 109 -11.61 6.21 -4.25
C ASP A 109 -10.89 4.89 -4.58
N ILE A 110 -11.08 3.83 -3.78
CA ILE A 110 -10.42 2.52 -3.97
C ILE A 110 -11.24 1.57 -4.88
N SER A 111 -12.41 1.99 -5.34
CA SER A 111 -13.18 1.25 -6.34
C SER A 111 -12.40 1.09 -7.64
N PRO A 112 -12.49 -0.07 -8.34
CA PRO A 112 -11.81 -0.28 -9.63
C PRO A 112 -12.17 0.77 -10.70
N SER A 113 -13.37 1.35 -10.62
CA SER A 113 -13.88 2.37 -11.54
C SER A 113 -13.50 3.80 -11.15
N SER A 114 -12.87 4.03 -10.00
CA SER A 114 -12.50 5.37 -9.55
C SER A 114 -11.43 6.01 -10.44
N SER A 115 -11.43 7.35 -10.51
CA SER A 115 -10.35 8.10 -11.18
C SER A 115 -9.00 7.86 -10.51
N PHE A 116 -8.99 7.75 -9.18
CA PHE A 116 -7.79 7.52 -8.39
C PHE A 116 -7.10 6.21 -8.79
N ILE A 117 -7.82 5.08 -8.81
CA ILE A 117 -7.26 3.79 -9.27
C ILE A 117 -6.88 3.81 -10.75
N ARG A 118 -7.71 4.38 -11.63
CA ARG A 118 -7.40 4.42 -13.07
C ARG A 118 -6.17 5.27 -13.37
N ASN A 119 -6.01 6.39 -12.68
CA ASN A 119 -4.86 7.27 -12.89
C ASN A 119 -3.57 6.68 -12.29
N SER A 120 -3.63 6.00 -11.13
CA SER A 120 -2.45 5.33 -10.57
C SER A 120 -1.82 4.33 -11.53
N LYS A 121 -2.63 3.63 -12.35
CA LYS A 121 -2.15 2.66 -13.35
C LYS A 121 -1.38 3.30 -14.52
N LYS A 122 -1.55 4.61 -14.75
CA LYS A 122 -0.88 5.36 -15.83
C LYS A 122 0.46 5.94 -15.40
N ILE A 123 0.74 5.92 -14.10
CA ILE A 123 2.01 6.41 -13.55
C ILE A 123 3.03 5.28 -13.66
N ASP A 124 4.12 5.51 -14.39
CA ASP A 124 5.23 4.58 -14.48
C ASP A 124 5.98 4.51 -13.15
N ILE A 125 6.42 3.31 -12.77
CA ILE A 125 7.26 3.10 -11.60
C ILE A 125 8.72 3.35 -11.99
N GLN A 126 9.40 4.28 -11.31
CA GLN A 126 10.77 4.70 -11.63
C GLN A 126 11.81 4.23 -10.60
N CYS A 127 11.38 3.63 -9.51
CA CYS A 127 12.28 3.05 -8.49
C CYS A 127 12.09 1.53 -8.39
N PRO A 128 13.06 0.80 -7.81
CA PRO A 128 12.86 -0.60 -7.48
C PRO A 128 11.60 -0.81 -6.65
N TRP A 129 10.71 -1.68 -7.08
CA TRP A 129 9.44 -1.93 -6.41
C TRP A 129 9.15 -3.42 -6.31
N ILE A 130 8.96 -3.91 -5.08
CA ILE A 130 8.47 -5.27 -4.82
C ILE A 130 7.06 -5.21 -4.25
N GLN A 131 6.14 -5.85 -4.96
CA GLN A 131 4.78 -6.09 -4.48
C GLN A 131 4.69 -7.49 -3.89
N MET A 132 4.39 -7.59 -2.61
CA MET A 132 4.11 -8.85 -1.94
C MET A 132 2.63 -9.20 -2.10
N VAL A 133 2.37 -10.32 -2.76
CA VAL A 133 1.04 -10.81 -3.10
C VAL A 133 0.62 -11.85 -2.08
N THR A 134 -0.48 -11.62 -1.39
CA THR A 134 -1.09 -12.57 -0.46
C THR A 134 -1.78 -13.71 -1.19
N THR A 135 -1.66 -14.94 -0.67
CA THR A 135 -2.16 -16.15 -1.33
C THR A 135 -3.18 -16.95 -0.51
N VAL A 136 -3.50 -16.49 0.69
CA VAL A 136 -4.44 -17.16 1.62
C VAL A 136 -5.58 -16.21 1.98
N GLY A 137 -6.74 -16.77 2.28
CA GLY A 137 -7.89 -16.03 2.80
C GLY A 137 -9.07 -15.94 1.83
N ASP A 138 -9.11 -16.78 0.80
CA ASP A 138 -10.22 -16.82 -0.16
C ASP A 138 -11.60 -16.80 0.52
N VAL A 139 -12.45 -15.89 0.07
CA VAL A 139 -13.84 -15.78 0.49
C VAL A 139 -14.76 -15.86 -0.73
N PRO A 140 -15.89 -16.61 -0.64
CA PRO A 140 -16.70 -16.95 -1.81
C PRO A 140 -17.50 -15.76 -2.40
N TRP A 141 -17.62 -14.65 -1.67
CA TRP A 141 -18.34 -13.45 -2.14
C TRP A 141 -17.45 -12.46 -2.91
N ILE A 142 -16.14 -12.73 -3.02
CA ILE A 142 -15.23 -12.01 -3.92
C ILE A 142 -14.99 -12.89 -5.14
N ASN A 143 -15.22 -12.36 -6.33
CA ASN A 143 -15.05 -13.12 -7.56
C ASN A 143 -13.57 -13.33 -7.90
N GLY A 144 -13.12 -14.56 -7.97
CA GLY A 144 -11.74 -14.98 -8.24
C GLY A 144 -10.90 -15.15 -6.97
N THR A 145 -9.71 -15.72 -7.12
CA THR A 145 -8.74 -15.94 -6.03
C THR A 145 -8.43 -14.63 -5.33
N ASN A 146 -8.54 -14.61 -4.01
CA ASN A 146 -8.44 -13.40 -3.20
C ASN A 146 -7.81 -13.68 -1.82
N ASP A 147 -7.51 -12.63 -1.07
CA ASP A 147 -6.93 -12.71 0.27
C ASP A 147 -7.94 -12.33 1.38
N GLY A 148 -9.23 -12.38 1.05
CA GLY A 148 -10.34 -11.96 1.91
C GLY A 148 -10.76 -10.49 1.68
N ILE A 149 -9.96 -9.68 1.00
CA ILE A 149 -10.21 -8.24 0.76
C ILE A 149 -9.93 -7.84 -0.69
N VAL A 150 -8.83 -8.33 -1.27
CA VAL A 150 -8.35 -7.95 -2.60
C VAL A 150 -8.16 -9.20 -3.45
N THR A 151 -8.55 -9.13 -4.72
CA THR A 151 -8.30 -10.23 -5.66
C THR A 151 -6.82 -10.27 -6.05
N ARG A 152 -6.31 -11.49 -6.30
CA ARG A 152 -4.96 -11.69 -6.81
C ARG A 152 -4.75 -10.93 -8.14
N SER A 153 -5.74 -10.92 -9.02
CA SER A 153 -5.69 -10.18 -10.29
C SER A 153 -5.53 -8.69 -10.08
N SER A 154 -6.18 -8.11 -9.06
CA SER A 154 -6.01 -6.71 -8.69
C SER A 154 -4.60 -6.41 -8.18
N MET A 155 -4.05 -7.28 -7.32
CA MET A 155 -2.68 -7.12 -6.80
C MET A 155 -1.62 -7.24 -7.89
N MET A 156 -1.87 -8.02 -8.95
CA MET A 156 -0.90 -8.36 -10.00
C MET A 156 -1.15 -7.66 -11.34
N CYS A 157 -1.93 -6.60 -11.39
CA CYS A 157 -2.31 -5.98 -12.65
C CYS A 157 -1.25 -5.04 -13.26
N ARG A 158 -0.13 -4.77 -12.58
CA ARG A 158 1.00 -3.98 -13.10
C ARG A 158 2.04 -4.87 -13.77
N ARG A 159 2.88 -4.29 -14.64
CA ARG A 159 3.98 -5.00 -15.34
C ARG A 159 5.36 -4.43 -15.01
N ASP A 160 5.40 -3.35 -14.26
CA ASP A 160 6.57 -2.55 -13.93
C ASP A 160 6.99 -2.68 -12.45
N VAL A 161 6.53 -3.76 -11.79
CA VAL A 161 6.90 -4.11 -10.41
C VAL A 161 7.28 -5.59 -10.34
N GLU A 162 8.16 -5.94 -9.41
CA GLU A 162 8.48 -7.33 -9.07
C GLU A 162 7.42 -7.90 -8.13
N TYR A 163 7.04 -9.18 -8.32
CA TYR A 163 6.04 -9.86 -7.50
C TYR A 163 6.68 -10.94 -6.64
N MET A 164 6.31 -10.98 -5.36
CA MET A 164 6.65 -12.05 -4.43
C MET A 164 5.39 -12.57 -3.73
N GLU A 165 5.16 -13.87 -3.76
CA GLU A 165 4.01 -14.48 -3.08
C GLU A 165 4.32 -14.74 -1.61
N ILE A 166 3.38 -14.39 -0.74
CA ILE A 166 3.44 -14.58 0.70
C ILE A 166 2.21 -15.38 1.15
N ASP A 167 2.44 -16.52 1.78
CA ASP A 167 1.41 -17.39 2.33
C ASP A 167 0.81 -16.79 3.61
N ARG A 168 0.05 -15.72 3.43
CA ARG A 168 -0.68 -14.95 4.46
C ARG A 168 -1.91 -14.32 3.83
N ASN A 169 -2.92 -14.00 4.65
CA ASN A 169 -4.07 -13.20 4.25
C ASN A 169 -3.76 -11.70 4.28
N HIS A 170 -4.75 -10.91 3.89
CA HIS A 170 -4.63 -9.44 3.76
C HIS A 170 -4.10 -8.72 5.01
N TYR A 171 -4.44 -9.20 6.19
CA TYR A 171 -4.07 -8.57 7.47
C TYR A 171 -2.82 -9.20 8.09
N GLU A 172 -2.63 -10.49 7.92
CA GLU A 172 -1.50 -11.20 8.53
C GLU A 172 -0.17 -10.88 7.86
N ILE A 173 -0.19 -10.39 6.63
CA ILE A 173 1.05 -10.08 5.88
C ILE A 173 1.96 -9.11 6.63
N VAL A 174 1.41 -8.14 7.36
CA VAL A 174 2.19 -7.16 8.14
C VAL A 174 2.83 -7.75 9.40
N LEU A 175 2.46 -8.98 9.78
CA LEU A 175 3.01 -9.73 10.91
C LEU A 175 3.97 -10.85 10.47
N SER A 176 4.27 -10.94 9.18
CA SER A 176 5.10 -12.03 8.63
C SER A 176 6.59 -11.77 8.82
N GLN A 177 7.30 -12.72 9.47
CA GLN A 177 8.75 -12.66 9.59
C GLN A 177 9.43 -12.70 8.21
N ARG A 178 8.90 -13.48 7.26
CA ARG A 178 9.42 -13.53 5.88
C ARG A 178 9.35 -12.16 5.20
N VAL A 179 8.28 -11.40 5.43
CA VAL A 179 8.14 -10.02 4.93
C VAL A 179 9.23 -9.13 5.52
N VAL A 180 9.45 -9.21 6.83
CA VAL A 180 10.53 -8.47 7.51
C VAL A 180 11.91 -8.78 6.91
N ASP A 181 12.21 -10.05 6.68
CA ASP A 181 13.52 -10.46 6.14
C ASP A 181 13.74 -9.94 4.72
N ILE A 182 12.69 -9.96 3.88
CA ILE A 182 12.74 -9.38 2.53
C ILE A 182 12.94 -7.85 2.60
N ILE A 183 12.19 -7.16 3.44
CA ILE A 183 12.34 -5.71 3.62
C ILE A 183 13.76 -5.36 4.04
N LYS A 184 14.34 -6.08 5.01
CA LYS A 184 15.73 -5.85 5.45
C LYS A 184 16.74 -5.99 4.32
N ASN A 185 16.57 -6.98 3.45
CA ASN A 185 17.45 -7.17 2.30
C ASN A 185 17.37 -6.05 1.25
N ILE A 186 16.27 -5.31 1.21
CA ILE A 186 16.07 -4.18 0.28
C ILE A 186 16.56 -2.89 0.91
N VAL A 187 16.24 -2.69 2.17
CA VAL A 187 16.46 -1.47 2.93
C VAL A 187 17.93 -1.29 3.33
N TYR A 188 18.69 -2.39 3.50
CA TYR A 188 20.08 -2.36 3.94
C TYR A 188 21.11 -2.72 2.85
N LYS A 189 20.68 -2.75 1.60
CA LYS A 189 21.58 -2.79 0.43
C LYS A 189 22.07 -1.40 0.09
#